data_edf32b92b5531739333b1a8977e61e14
#
_entry.id   edf32b92b5531739333b1a8977e61e14
#
_cell.length_a   1.000
_cell.length_b   1.000
_cell.length_c   1.000
_cell.angle_alpha   90.00
_cell.angle_beta   90.00
_cell.angle_gamma   90.00
#
_symmetry.space_group_name_H-M   'P 1'
#
loop_
_entity.id
_entity.type
_entity.pdbx_description
1 polymer ?
#
loop_
_entity_poly.entity_id
_entity_poly.type
_entity_poly.pdbx_seq_one_letter_code
_entity_poly.pdbx_strand_id
1 'polypeptide(L)'
;QADGALVVDVRTELQFDEAHIPGAVSITARRAGFGSKLAWLAKPEQPIVLVGRDDDDAVEAAHLAGAVGLRNIAGYLAGGMTSWREEKLDVDRVERMTVPELHDRWQRDGDGLQVLDVREQSEWDNGYIPGSVHEPYHDIDDVPDGIDPAKPVAVICGSGQRSAVAASLLQRFGGKDVIHVVEGGVPMWKREGWPTEQPQTD
;
A
#
# COMPACT_ATOMS: atom_id res chain seq x y z
N GLN A 1 16.77 8.87 3.03
CA GLN A 1 15.99 8.53 4.24
C GLN A 1 16.62 9.12 5.52
N ALA A 2 17.96 9.22 5.59
CA ALA A 2 18.62 9.79 6.76
C ALA A 2 18.16 11.21 7.12
N ASP A 3 17.68 11.97 6.14
CA ASP A 3 17.22 13.36 6.31
C ASP A 3 15.68 13.48 6.46
N GLY A 4 14.97 12.39 6.74
CA GLY A 4 13.52 12.39 6.93
C GLY A 4 12.70 12.48 5.62
N ALA A 5 13.35 12.32 4.46
CA ALA A 5 12.66 12.34 3.17
C ALA A 5 11.69 11.16 3.01
N LEU A 6 10.54 11.43 2.41
CA LEU A 6 9.60 10.40 1.94
C LEU A 6 10.06 9.90 0.57
N VAL A 7 10.44 8.62 0.49
CA VAL A 7 10.73 7.96 -0.78
C VAL A 7 9.42 7.39 -1.33
N VAL A 8 9.02 7.81 -2.52
CA VAL A 8 7.77 7.40 -3.17
C VAL A 8 8.10 6.66 -4.45
N ASP A 9 7.76 5.39 -4.49
CA ASP A 9 7.85 4.57 -5.69
C ASP A 9 6.59 4.77 -6.54
N VAL A 10 6.77 5.34 -7.72
CA VAL A 10 5.68 5.72 -8.62
C VAL A 10 5.39 4.69 -9.70
N ARG A 11 6.10 3.56 -9.68
CA ARG A 11 5.91 2.42 -10.57
C ARG A 11 4.57 1.72 -10.30
N THR A 12 4.27 0.67 -11.05
CA THR A 12 3.09 -0.17 -10.77
C THR A 12 3.22 -0.89 -9.43
N GLU A 13 2.09 -1.19 -8.80
CA GLU A 13 2.01 -1.94 -7.56
C GLU A 13 2.77 -3.27 -7.64
N LEU A 14 2.64 -3.98 -8.78
CA LEU A 14 3.30 -5.26 -9.00
C LEU A 14 4.83 -5.13 -9.11
N GLN A 15 5.32 -4.03 -9.68
CA GLN A 15 6.76 -3.76 -9.76
C GLN A 15 7.33 -3.39 -8.39
N PHE A 16 6.55 -2.69 -7.58
CA PHE A 16 6.89 -2.41 -6.20
C PHE A 16 7.00 -3.69 -5.38
N ASP A 17 5.95 -4.53 -5.42
CA ASP A 17 5.90 -5.79 -4.67
C ASP A 17 7.06 -6.71 -5.01
N GLU A 18 7.48 -6.74 -6.29
CA GLU A 18 8.60 -7.56 -6.75
C GLU A 18 9.94 -7.12 -6.15
N ALA A 19 10.21 -5.83 -6.12
CA ALA A 19 11.38 -5.26 -5.46
C ALA A 19 11.27 -3.74 -5.38
N HIS A 20 11.49 -3.16 -4.21
CA HIS A 20 11.48 -1.72 -3.95
C HIS A 20 12.58 -1.31 -2.97
N ILE A 21 12.83 -0.01 -2.88
CA ILE A 21 13.77 0.55 -1.90
C ILE A 21 13.17 0.37 -0.49
N PRO A 22 13.92 -0.18 0.48
CA PRO A 22 13.43 -0.34 1.85
C PRO A 22 12.86 0.95 2.43
N GLY A 23 11.63 0.87 2.96
CA GLY A 23 10.91 2.01 3.54
C GLY A 23 10.34 3.01 2.51
N ALA A 24 10.35 2.70 1.21
CA ALA A 24 9.61 3.47 0.21
C ALA A 24 8.10 3.21 0.32
N VAL A 25 7.29 4.18 -0.12
CA VAL A 25 5.83 4.06 -0.18
C VAL A 25 5.39 3.88 -1.64
N SER A 26 4.49 2.95 -1.88
CA SER A 26 3.95 2.64 -3.21
C SER A 26 2.79 3.55 -3.57
N ILE A 27 2.97 4.45 -4.55
CA ILE A 27 1.89 5.28 -5.09
C ILE A 27 2.03 5.35 -6.62
N THR A 28 1.37 4.47 -7.33
CA THR A 28 1.44 4.39 -8.80
C THR A 28 1.01 5.70 -9.48
N ALA A 29 1.93 6.35 -10.20
CA ALA A 29 1.69 7.66 -10.83
C ALA A 29 0.59 7.60 -11.91
N ARG A 30 0.54 6.52 -12.69
CA ARG A 30 -0.40 6.34 -13.81
C ARG A 30 -1.80 5.86 -13.39
N ARG A 31 -2.12 5.97 -12.09
CA ARG A 31 -3.45 5.65 -11.56
C ARG A 31 -4.18 6.92 -11.12
N ALA A 32 -5.50 6.89 -11.25
CA ALA A 32 -6.33 7.98 -10.75
C ALA A 32 -6.06 8.25 -9.26
N GLY A 33 -6.05 9.53 -8.89
CA GLY A 33 -5.86 9.95 -7.51
C GLY A 33 -4.40 9.93 -7.03
N PHE A 34 -3.40 9.79 -7.90
CA PHE A 34 -1.98 9.84 -7.51
C PHE A 34 -1.66 11.07 -6.64
N GLY A 35 -1.95 12.25 -7.14
CA GLY A 35 -1.66 13.51 -6.43
C GLY A 35 -2.38 13.61 -5.09
N SER A 36 -3.65 13.19 -5.02
CA SER A 36 -4.43 13.19 -3.77
C SER A 36 -3.85 12.23 -2.74
N LYS A 37 -3.50 11.01 -3.15
CA LYS A 37 -2.87 10.03 -2.26
C LYS A 37 -1.54 10.55 -1.73
N LEU A 38 -0.71 11.12 -2.61
CA LEU A 38 0.57 11.68 -2.21
C LEU A 38 0.38 12.87 -1.25
N ALA A 39 -0.62 13.73 -1.50
CA ALA A 39 -0.90 14.88 -0.63
C ALA A 39 -1.41 14.47 0.77
N TRP A 40 -2.10 13.35 0.89
CA TRP A 40 -2.52 12.81 2.20
C TRP A 40 -1.36 12.22 3.00
N LEU A 41 -0.42 11.57 2.32
CA LEU A 41 0.69 10.87 2.97
C LEU A 41 1.91 11.74 3.25
N ALA A 42 2.15 12.75 2.42
CA ALA A 42 3.28 13.65 2.58
C ALA A 42 2.99 14.67 3.70
N LYS A 43 3.85 14.72 4.71
CA LYS A 43 3.78 15.77 5.74
C LYS A 43 4.16 17.12 5.13
N PRO A 44 3.59 18.24 5.61
CA PRO A 44 4.06 19.57 5.22
C PRO A 44 5.58 19.67 5.35
N GLU A 45 6.24 20.31 4.38
CA GLU A 45 7.70 20.52 4.35
C GLU A 45 8.56 19.24 4.28
N GLN A 46 7.99 18.03 4.33
CA GLN A 46 8.75 16.79 4.20
C GLN A 46 9.28 16.66 2.78
N PRO A 47 10.61 16.55 2.57
CA PRO A 47 11.17 16.33 1.24
C PRO A 47 10.65 15.02 0.64
N ILE A 48 10.28 15.04 -0.64
CA ILE A 48 9.83 13.86 -1.37
C ILE A 48 10.87 13.51 -2.44
N VAL A 49 11.28 12.25 -2.48
CA VAL A 49 12.13 11.69 -3.52
C VAL A 49 11.35 10.65 -4.31
N LEU A 50 11.27 10.81 -5.63
CA LEU A 50 10.50 9.93 -6.50
C LEU A 50 11.38 8.80 -7.06
N VAL A 51 10.81 7.61 -7.18
CA VAL A 51 11.47 6.43 -7.76
C VAL A 51 10.60 5.90 -8.90
N GLY A 52 11.05 6.06 -10.13
CA GLY A 52 10.40 5.53 -11.33
C GLY A 52 11.06 4.25 -11.84
N ARG A 53 10.59 3.74 -12.98
CA ARG A 53 11.32 2.76 -13.80
C ARG A 53 12.57 3.40 -14.39
N ASP A 54 12.42 4.66 -14.78
CA ASP A 54 13.38 5.53 -15.43
C ASP A 54 13.12 7.00 -15.00
N ASP A 55 13.91 7.91 -15.56
CA ASP A 55 13.80 9.34 -15.25
C ASP A 55 12.48 9.95 -15.76
N ASP A 56 11.94 9.47 -16.89
CA ASP A 56 10.71 10.00 -17.50
C ASP A 56 9.49 9.74 -16.59
N ASP A 57 9.40 8.54 -16.01
CA ASP A 57 8.35 8.22 -15.03
C ASP A 57 8.39 9.17 -13.83
N ALA A 58 9.59 9.44 -13.32
CA ALA A 58 9.77 10.30 -12.14
C ALA A 58 9.44 11.77 -12.45
N VAL A 59 9.82 12.26 -13.63
CA VAL A 59 9.52 13.62 -14.10
C VAL A 59 8.00 13.78 -14.31
N GLU A 60 7.33 12.80 -14.94
CA GLU A 60 5.87 12.79 -15.09
C GLU A 60 5.17 12.85 -13.71
N ALA A 61 5.63 12.02 -12.77
CA ALA A 61 5.09 12.02 -11.41
C ALA A 61 5.30 13.35 -10.68
N ALA A 62 6.46 14.00 -10.86
CA ALA A 62 6.72 15.33 -10.29
C ALA A 62 5.77 16.40 -10.85
N HIS A 63 5.45 16.36 -12.15
CA HIS A 63 4.46 17.25 -12.75
C HIS A 63 3.06 17.00 -12.18
N LEU A 64 2.64 15.74 -12.03
CA LEU A 64 1.35 15.37 -11.44
C LEU A 64 1.25 15.83 -9.96
N ALA A 65 2.31 15.68 -9.19
CA ALA A 65 2.39 16.17 -7.81
C ALA A 65 2.29 17.70 -7.76
N GLY A 66 2.99 18.40 -8.65
CA GLY A 66 2.93 19.86 -8.77
C GLY A 66 1.54 20.38 -9.13
N ALA A 67 0.78 19.63 -9.93
CA ALA A 67 -0.59 19.99 -10.32
C ALA A 67 -1.59 20.03 -9.15
N VAL A 68 -1.35 19.25 -8.08
CA VAL A 68 -2.13 19.28 -6.83
C VAL A 68 -1.51 20.17 -5.76
N GLY A 69 -0.50 20.96 -6.11
CA GLY A 69 0.09 21.97 -5.23
C GLY A 69 1.26 21.49 -4.37
N LEU A 70 1.73 20.25 -4.51
CA LEU A 70 2.92 19.78 -3.80
C LEU A 70 4.18 20.49 -4.34
N ARG A 71 4.96 21.08 -3.43
CA ARG A 71 6.14 21.90 -3.75
C ARG A 71 7.45 21.34 -3.20
N ASN A 72 7.36 20.30 -2.40
CA ASN A 72 8.46 19.70 -1.65
C ASN A 72 9.08 18.48 -2.35
N ILE A 73 8.94 18.36 -3.68
CA ILE A 73 9.68 17.36 -4.47
C ILE A 73 11.15 17.77 -4.49
N ALA A 74 11.96 17.03 -3.73
CA ALA A 74 13.39 17.28 -3.58
C ALA A 74 14.22 16.73 -4.76
N GLY A 75 13.68 15.74 -5.48
CA GLY A 75 14.34 15.11 -6.62
C GLY A 75 13.80 13.72 -6.92
N TYR A 76 14.56 12.98 -7.71
CA TYR A 76 14.24 11.59 -8.05
C TYR A 76 15.51 10.73 -8.13
N LEU A 77 15.35 9.43 -8.08
CA LEU A 77 16.43 8.47 -8.30
C LEU A 77 16.77 8.41 -9.79
N ALA A 78 17.92 8.93 -10.18
CA ALA A 78 18.38 8.89 -11.56
C ALA A 78 18.55 7.44 -12.05
N GLY A 79 17.99 7.13 -13.23
CA GLY A 79 17.93 5.78 -13.78
C GLY A 79 16.97 4.83 -13.06
N GLY A 80 16.22 5.32 -12.08
CA GLY A 80 15.19 4.57 -11.38
C GLY A 80 15.69 3.30 -10.69
N MET A 81 14.80 2.32 -10.52
CA MET A 81 15.14 1.04 -9.88
C MET A 81 16.17 0.20 -10.67
N THR A 82 16.40 0.50 -11.94
CA THR A 82 17.45 -0.15 -12.72
C THR A 82 18.82 0.18 -12.14
N SER A 83 19.13 1.47 -11.97
CA SER A 83 20.39 1.92 -11.36
C SER A 83 20.55 1.41 -9.92
N TRP A 84 19.48 1.40 -9.12
CA TRP A 84 19.50 0.87 -7.76
C TRP A 84 19.98 -0.60 -7.71
N ARG A 85 19.46 -1.42 -8.64
CA ARG A 85 19.81 -2.84 -8.74
C ARG A 85 21.22 -3.05 -9.29
N GLU A 86 21.66 -2.24 -10.23
CA GLU A 86 23.04 -2.29 -10.79
C GLU A 86 24.08 -2.01 -9.72
N GLU A 87 23.80 -1.10 -8.80
CA GLU A 87 24.63 -0.79 -7.63
C GLU A 87 24.54 -1.86 -6.53
N LYS A 88 23.69 -2.90 -6.70
CA LYS A 88 23.47 -4.01 -5.76
C LYS A 88 23.08 -3.56 -4.36
N LEU A 89 22.29 -2.50 -4.28
CA LEU A 89 21.75 -1.99 -3.04
C LEU A 89 20.56 -2.88 -2.58
N ASP A 90 20.30 -2.84 -1.27
CA ASP A 90 19.25 -3.65 -0.65
C ASP A 90 17.86 -3.33 -1.22
N VAL A 91 17.04 -4.36 -1.34
CA VAL A 91 15.64 -4.25 -1.75
C VAL A 91 14.74 -5.03 -0.80
N ASP A 92 13.56 -4.47 -0.56
CA ASP A 92 12.46 -5.18 0.08
C ASP A 92 11.46 -5.69 -0.96
N ARG A 93 10.57 -6.57 -0.52
CA ARG A 93 9.51 -7.18 -1.33
C ARG A 93 8.22 -7.26 -0.52
N VAL A 94 7.09 -7.27 -1.21
CA VAL A 94 5.79 -7.59 -0.60
C VAL A 94 5.30 -8.91 -1.17
N GLU A 95 4.90 -9.85 -0.30
CA GLU A 95 4.20 -11.05 -0.72
C GLU A 95 2.86 -10.66 -1.35
N ARG A 96 2.47 -11.35 -2.43
CA ARG A 96 1.18 -11.15 -3.09
C ARG A 96 0.27 -12.33 -2.88
N MET A 97 -1.01 -12.05 -2.74
CA MET A 97 -2.06 -13.05 -2.59
C MET A 97 -3.29 -12.62 -3.36
N THR A 98 -3.87 -13.53 -4.10
CA THR A 98 -5.20 -13.32 -4.73
C THR A 98 -6.32 -13.44 -3.69
N VAL A 99 -7.51 -12.98 -4.01
CA VAL A 99 -8.66 -13.08 -3.09
C VAL A 99 -9.07 -14.54 -2.82
N PRO A 100 -9.04 -15.47 -3.80
CA PRO A 100 -9.24 -16.91 -3.50
C PRO A 100 -8.17 -17.49 -2.59
N GLU A 101 -6.89 -17.18 -2.79
CA GLU A 101 -5.80 -17.63 -1.90
C GLU A 101 -5.97 -17.08 -0.48
N LEU A 102 -6.41 -15.82 -0.36
CA LEU A 102 -6.76 -15.23 0.94
C LEU A 102 -7.86 -16.04 1.63
N HIS A 103 -8.95 -16.37 0.91
CA HIS A 103 -10.05 -17.14 1.47
C HIS A 103 -9.58 -18.51 1.97
N ASP A 104 -8.81 -19.23 1.17
CA ASP A 104 -8.29 -20.56 1.54
C ASP A 104 -7.37 -20.47 2.77
N ARG A 105 -6.52 -19.44 2.83
CA ARG A 105 -5.60 -19.23 3.94
C ARG A 105 -6.34 -18.76 5.20
N TRP A 106 -7.32 -17.87 5.07
CA TRP A 106 -8.17 -17.42 6.17
C TRP A 106 -8.94 -18.58 6.82
N GLN A 107 -9.50 -19.51 6.02
CA GLN A 107 -10.16 -20.70 6.53
C GLN A 107 -9.20 -21.67 7.24
N ARG A 108 -7.99 -21.82 6.72
CA ARG A 108 -7.00 -22.78 7.24
C ARG A 108 -6.30 -22.27 8.50
N ASP A 109 -5.87 -21.03 8.49
CA ASP A 109 -4.95 -20.49 9.49
C ASP A 109 -5.69 -19.78 10.63
N GLY A 110 -6.97 -19.43 10.47
CA GLY A 110 -7.77 -18.74 11.49
C GLY A 110 -7.03 -17.52 12.04
N ASP A 111 -6.86 -17.42 13.36
CA ASP A 111 -6.16 -16.33 14.04
C ASP A 111 -4.65 -16.25 13.72
N GLY A 112 -4.12 -17.17 12.93
CA GLY A 112 -2.75 -17.14 12.43
C GLY A 112 -2.53 -16.18 11.26
N LEU A 113 -3.60 -15.72 10.60
CA LEU A 113 -3.57 -14.70 9.55
C LEU A 113 -4.46 -13.53 9.95
N GLN A 114 -3.91 -12.35 10.03
CA GLN A 114 -4.66 -11.11 10.23
C GLN A 114 -5.12 -10.55 8.89
N VAL A 115 -6.29 -9.92 8.84
CA VAL A 115 -6.80 -9.22 7.66
C VAL A 115 -6.98 -7.76 8.02
N LEU A 116 -6.35 -6.86 7.27
CA LEU A 116 -6.53 -5.41 7.38
C LEU A 116 -7.31 -4.91 6.16
N ASP A 117 -8.53 -4.45 6.38
CA ASP A 117 -9.36 -3.82 5.35
C ASP A 117 -9.11 -2.31 5.35
N VAL A 118 -8.56 -1.80 4.25
CA VAL A 118 -8.15 -0.39 4.12
C VAL A 118 -9.08 0.44 3.24
N ARG A 119 -10.33 0.00 3.14
CA ARG A 119 -11.38 0.72 2.41
C ARG A 119 -11.92 1.90 3.21
N GLU A 120 -12.69 2.74 2.55
CA GLU A 120 -13.43 3.81 3.21
C GLU A 120 -14.51 3.25 4.17
N GLN A 121 -14.86 4.02 5.21
CA GLN A 121 -15.87 3.63 6.20
C GLN A 121 -17.19 3.18 5.53
N SER A 122 -17.67 3.91 4.55
CA SER A 122 -18.91 3.58 3.84
C SER A 122 -18.87 2.25 3.07
N GLU A 123 -17.67 1.81 2.63
CA GLU A 123 -17.49 0.50 2.00
C GLU A 123 -17.46 -0.62 3.05
N TRP A 124 -16.85 -0.34 4.21
CA TRP A 124 -16.82 -1.23 5.37
C TRP A 124 -18.21 -1.48 5.91
N ASP A 125 -19.00 -0.42 6.13
CA ASP A 125 -20.38 -0.50 6.63
C ASP A 125 -21.28 -1.38 5.76
N ASN A 126 -20.98 -1.45 4.47
CA ASN A 126 -21.68 -2.34 3.53
C ASN A 126 -21.24 -3.82 3.63
N GLY A 127 -20.34 -4.16 4.55
CA GLY A 127 -19.90 -5.51 4.85
C GLY A 127 -18.42 -5.76 4.59
N TYR A 128 -17.83 -6.53 5.48
CA TYR A 128 -16.39 -6.81 5.57
C TYR A 128 -16.13 -8.30 5.84
N ILE A 129 -14.89 -8.74 5.72
CA ILE A 129 -14.44 -10.10 6.03
C ILE A 129 -14.47 -10.29 7.55
N PRO A 130 -15.13 -11.35 8.10
CA PRO A 130 -15.20 -11.56 9.53
C PRO A 130 -13.81 -11.58 10.20
N GLY A 131 -13.70 -10.89 11.34
CA GLY A 131 -12.46 -10.79 12.10
C GLY A 131 -11.39 -9.85 11.49
N SER A 132 -11.70 -9.14 10.39
CA SER A 132 -10.76 -8.13 9.88
C SER A 132 -10.73 -6.87 10.74
N VAL A 133 -9.55 -6.25 10.82
CA VAL A 133 -9.36 -4.90 11.37
C VAL A 133 -9.62 -3.89 10.27
N HIS A 134 -10.22 -2.75 10.60
CA HIS A 134 -10.50 -1.68 9.64
C HIS A 134 -9.69 -0.43 9.97
N GLU A 135 -8.92 0.04 8.99
CA GLU A 135 -8.26 1.34 9.03
C GLU A 135 -8.14 1.87 7.60
N PRO A 136 -8.81 2.96 7.24
CA PRO A 136 -8.68 3.55 5.91
C PRO A 136 -7.22 3.86 5.57
N TYR A 137 -6.78 3.51 4.35
CA TYR A 137 -5.37 3.59 3.95
C TYR A 137 -4.72 4.98 4.15
N HIS A 138 -5.51 6.04 4.13
CA HIS A 138 -5.03 7.42 4.31
C HIS A 138 -4.89 7.85 5.79
N ASP A 139 -5.42 7.05 6.72
CA ASP A 139 -5.33 7.29 8.15
C ASP A 139 -4.17 6.48 8.80
N ILE A 140 -3.54 5.59 8.04
CA ILE A 140 -2.43 4.76 8.53
C ILE A 140 -1.18 5.64 8.70
N ASP A 141 -0.86 6.00 9.93
CA ASP A 141 0.33 6.74 10.33
C ASP A 141 1.26 5.96 11.28
N ASP A 142 0.84 4.77 11.72
CA ASP A 142 1.58 3.75 12.46
C ASP A 142 0.96 2.37 12.17
N VAL A 143 1.41 1.30 12.84
CA VAL A 143 0.72 0.01 12.81
C VAL A 143 -0.66 0.15 13.43
N PRO A 144 -1.76 -0.17 12.70
CA PRO A 144 -3.11 0.00 13.23
C PRO A 144 -3.37 -0.77 14.51
N ASP A 145 -4.18 -0.20 15.41
CA ASP A 145 -4.64 -0.86 16.62
C ASP A 145 -5.34 -2.20 16.27
N GLY A 146 -4.94 -3.27 16.97
CA GLY A 146 -5.46 -4.63 16.71
C GLY A 146 -4.65 -5.43 15.68
N ILE A 147 -3.63 -4.84 15.04
CA ILE A 147 -2.66 -5.55 14.19
C ILE A 147 -1.39 -5.84 15.00
N ASP A 148 -1.02 -7.10 15.08
CA ASP A 148 0.27 -7.54 15.64
C ASP A 148 1.32 -7.54 14.50
N PRO A 149 2.32 -6.64 14.52
CA PRO A 149 3.31 -6.53 13.44
C PRO A 149 4.24 -7.76 13.33
N ALA A 150 4.21 -8.66 14.32
CA ALA A 150 4.97 -9.90 14.31
C ALA A 150 4.26 -11.07 13.59
N LYS A 151 2.97 -10.91 13.25
CA LYS A 151 2.16 -11.91 12.56
C LYS A 151 1.91 -11.55 11.10
N PRO A 152 1.66 -12.54 10.23
CA PRO A 152 1.23 -12.27 8.87
C PRO A 152 -0.04 -11.41 8.82
N VAL A 153 -0.02 -10.37 7.97
CA VAL A 153 -1.16 -9.48 7.76
C VAL A 153 -1.47 -9.35 6.26
N ALA A 154 -2.65 -9.78 5.86
CA ALA A 154 -3.19 -9.61 4.52
C ALA A 154 -3.91 -8.26 4.42
N VAL A 155 -3.38 -7.36 3.61
CA VAL A 155 -3.94 -6.01 3.41
C VAL A 155 -4.85 -6.03 2.20
N ILE A 156 -6.14 -5.73 2.39
CA ILE A 156 -7.17 -5.81 1.36
C ILE A 156 -7.91 -4.47 1.17
N CYS A 157 -8.32 -4.20 -0.07
CA CYS A 157 -9.20 -3.08 -0.39
C CYS A 157 -10.27 -3.49 -1.43
N GLY A 158 -10.69 -2.56 -2.29
CA GLY A 158 -11.65 -2.84 -3.37
C GLY A 158 -11.05 -3.43 -4.64
N SER A 159 -9.75 -3.20 -4.91
CA SER A 159 -9.15 -3.53 -6.23
C SER A 159 -7.64 -3.78 -6.21
N GLY A 160 -6.98 -3.70 -5.06
CA GLY A 160 -5.52 -3.85 -4.92
C GLY A 160 -4.73 -2.54 -4.86
N GLN A 161 -5.27 -1.39 -5.29
CA GLN A 161 -4.50 -0.13 -5.35
C GLN A 161 -4.27 0.52 -3.98
N ARG A 162 -5.31 0.59 -3.14
CA ARG A 162 -5.21 1.16 -1.78
C ARG A 162 -4.44 0.22 -0.86
N SER A 163 -4.63 -1.09 -1.03
CA SER A 163 -3.89 -2.11 -0.27
C SER A 163 -2.40 -2.10 -0.59
N ALA A 164 -1.96 -1.77 -1.80
CA ALA A 164 -0.54 -1.58 -2.12
C ALA A 164 0.07 -0.41 -1.33
N VAL A 165 -0.63 0.73 -1.27
CA VAL A 165 -0.20 1.88 -0.45
C VAL A 165 -0.09 1.46 1.02
N ALA A 166 -1.15 0.89 1.57
CA ALA A 166 -1.20 0.47 2.97
C ALA A 166 -0.16 -0.60 3.32
N ALA A 167 0.06 -1.59 2.44
CA ALA A 167 1.09 -2.61 2.63
C ALA A 167 2.50 -1.99 2.72
N SER A 168 2.79 -1.01 1.86
CA SER A 168 4.07 -0.29 1.91
C SER A 168 4.25 0.54 3.19
N LEU A 169 3.16 1.14 3.70
CA LEU A 169 3.17 1.86 4.97
C LEU A 169 3.40 0.92 6.15
N LEU A 170 2.71 -0.23 6.19
CA LEU A 170 2.91 -1.22 7.24
C LEU A 170 4.35 -1.72 7.30
N GLN A 171 4.97 -2.03 6.15
CA GLN A 171 6.39 -2.40 6.12
C GLN A 171 7.28 -1.28 6.65
N ARG A 172 7.00 -0.04 6.28
CA ARG A 172 7.72 1.14 6.77
C ARG A 172 7.61 1.30 8.29
N PHE A 173 6.48 0.92 8.89
CA PHE A 173 6.24 0.95 10.34
C PHE A 173 6.65 -0.34 11.06
N GLY A 174 7.31 -1.28 10.37
CA GLY A 174 7.92 -2.45 10.99
C GLY A 174 7.14 -3.76 10.86
N GLY A 175 6.06 -3.79 10.09
CA GLY A 175 5.38 -5.03 9.69
C GLY A 175 6.32 -5.94 8.91
N LYS A 176 6.48 -7.19 9.36
CA LYS A 176 7.46 -8.12 8.77
C LYS A 176 6.86 -8.99 7.66
N ASP A 177 5.69 -9.53 7.90
CA ASP A 177 5.01 -10.47 7.00
C ASP A 177 3.76 -9.81 6.40
N VAL A 178 3.98 -8.73 5.64
CA VAL A 178 2.91 -7.98 4.99
C VAL A 178 2.60 -8.59 3.64
N ILE A 179 1.31 -8.88 3.40
CA ILE A 179 0.80 -9.51 2.19
C ILE A 179 -0.14 -8.54 1.48
N HIS A 180 0.17 -8.22 0.24
CA HIS A 180 -0.68 -7.39 -0.61
C HIS A 180 -1.74 -8.25 -1.30
N VAL A 181 -3.02 -8.05 -0.96
CA VAL A 181 -4.11 -8.73 -1.65
C VAL A 181 -4.41 -8.02 -2.96
N VAL A 182 -4.14 -8.73 -4.05
CA VAL A 182 -4.31 -8.26 -5.43
C VAL A 182 -5.61 -8.79 -6.04
N GLU A 183 -6.06 -8.19 -7.14
CA GLU A 183 -7.16 -8.67 -8.00
C GLU A 183 -8.52 -8.82 -7.29
N GLY A 184 -9.35 -7.78 -7.32
CA GLY A 184 -10.77 -7.85 -7.02
C GLY A 184 -11.20 -7.52 -5.57
N GLY A 185 -10.33 -7.60 -4.58
CA GLY A 185 -10.59 -7.17 -3.20
C GLY A 185 -11.90 -7.70 -2.57
N VAL A 186 -12.44 -6.98 -1.57
CA VAL A 186 -13.70 -7.35 -0.89
C VAL A 186 -14.89 -7.47 -1.83
N PRO A 187 -15.04 -6.69 -2.92
CA PRO A 187 -16.11 -6.93 -3.91
C PRO A 187 -16.05 -8.32 -4.54
N MET A 188 -14.85 -8.87 -4.79
CA MET A 188 -14.71 -10.24 -5.27
C MET A 188 -15.10 -11.25 -4.19
N TRP A 189 -14.64 -11.08 -2.96
CA TRP A 189 -15.03 -11.90 -1.81
C TRP A 189 -16.54 -12.04 -1.68
N LYS A 190 -17.27 -10.92 -1.77
CA LYS A 190 -18.73 -10.89 -1.72
C LYS A 190 -19.40 -11.59 -2.90
N ARG A 191 -18.86 -11.41 -4.11
CA ARG A 191 -19.38 -12.03 -5.33
C ARG A 191 -19.29 -13.55 -5.30
N GLU A 192 -18.25 -14.09 -4.65
CA GLU A 192 -18.09 -15.53 -4.45
C GLU A 192 -19.04 -16.08 -3.34
N GLY A 193 -19.78 -15.22 -2.66
CA GLY A 193 -20.72 -15.63 -1.60
C GLY A 193 -20.04 -16.06 -0.30
N TRP A 194 -18.80 -15.68 -0.06
CA TRP A 194 -18.08 -16.00 1.16
C TRP A 194 -18.58 -15.16 2.35
N PRO A 195 -18.33 -15.62 3.60
CA PRO A 195 -18.86 -14.97 4.79
C PRO A 195 -18.50 -13.48 4.87
N THR A 196 -19.47 -12.66 5.24
CA THR A 196 -19.28 -11.24 5.54
C THR A 196 -20.05 -10.86 6.80
N GLU A 197 -19.53 -9.86 7.52
CA GLU A 197 -20.20 -9.20 8.62
C GLU A 197 -20.51 -7.75 8.27
N GLN A 198 -21.40 -7.12 9.05
CA GLN A 198 -21.70 -5.70 9.00
C GLN A 198 -21.52 -5.12 10.40
N PRO A 199 -21.13 -3.84 10.54
CA PRO A 199 -21.14 -3.20 11.85
C PRO A 199 -22.53 -3.31 12.50
N GLN A 200 -22.55 -3.57 13.81
CA GLN A 200 -23.80 -3.55 14.56
C GLN A 200 -24.28 -2.10 14.58
N THR A 201 -25.48 -1.87 14.02
CA THR A 201 -26.18 -0.60 14.18
C THR A 201 -26.79 -0.57 15.56
N ASP A 202 -26.27 0.33 16.43
CA ASP A 202 -26.90 0.65 17.72
C ASP A 202 -28.23 1.36 17.51
#